data_55846b2e577b41a4faff8875eb23ed03
#
_entry.id   55846b2e577b41a4faff8875eb23ed03
#
_cell.length_a   1.000
_cell.length_b   1.000
_cell.length_c   1.000
_cell.angle_alpha   90.00
_cell.angle_beta   90.00
_cell.angle_gamma   90.00
#
_symmetry.space_group_name_H-M   'P 1'
#
loop_
_entity.id
_entity.type
_entity.pdbx_description
1 polymer ?
#
loop_
_entity_poly.entity_id
_entity_poly.type
_entity_poly.pdbx_seq_one_letter_code
_entity_poly.pdbx_strand_id
1 'polypeptide(L)'
;MDSETNGLVENHSMKLNYQPEIIEFYGCIADLKTGEIEREVDALVRPAGQIPDKIVAVTGITELMLTEAPTFAQIADTIIDLIETAPLVIAHNASFDQELVDIELERIGKTVKWPRLLCTVEQTVHLMGVRLSLSNLHQHLFGELPAHVHRAKADTMTLLRCCVRLHEDGVL
;
A
#
# COMPACT_ATOMS: atom_id res chain seq x y z
N MET A 1 -4.88 1.92 0.78
CA MET A 1 -3.91 0.92 1.26
C MET A 1 -2.54 1.22 0.71
N ASP A 2 -1.51 0.70 1.36
CA ASP A 2 -0.11 0.79 0.97
C ASP A 2 0.67 -0.38 1.57
N SER A 3 1.82 -0.76 0.96
CA SER A 3 2.66 -1.85 1.43
C SER A 3 4.14 -1.54 1.26
N GLU A 4 4.96 -1.93 2.26
CA GLU A 4 6.41 -1.91 2.18
C GLU A 4 6.94 -3.32 1.91
N THR A 5 8.06 -3.41 1.21
CA THR A 5 8.59 -4.69 0.73
C THR A 5 10.10 -4.81 0.94
N ASN A 6 10.60 -6.04 0.94
CA ASN A 6 12.04 -6.31 0.98
C ASN A 6 12.74 -6.15 -0.38
N GLY A 7 12.03 -5.75 -1.44
CA GLY A 7 12.58 -5.54 -2.79
C GLY A 7 11.60 -4.90 -3.75
N LEU A 8 11.94 -4.89 -5.03
CA LEU A 8 11.05 -4.46 -6.11
C LEU A 8 10.54 -5.69 -6.86
N VAL A 9 9.33 -5.58 -7.40
CA VAL A 9 8.79 -6.63 -8.29
C VAL A 9 9.71 -6.76 -9.48
N GLU A 10 10.23 -7.95 -9.65
CA GLU A 10 11.06 -8.32 -10.78
C GLU A 10 10.17 -8.75 -11.96
N ASN A 11 10.78 -9.18 -13.06
CA ASN A 11 10.05 -9.64 -14.24
C ASN A 11 9.01 -10.72 -13.86
N HIS A 12 7.74 -10.55 -14.29
CA HIS A 12 6.61 -11.46 -14.03
C HIS A 12 6.86 -12.92 -14.42
N SER A 13 7.85 -13.21 -15.29
CA SER A 13 8.26 -14.57 -15.63
C SER A 13 9.15 -15.23 -14.57
N MET A 14 9.59 -14.50 -13.55
CA MET A 14 10.41 -15.07 -12.47
C MET A 14 9.53 -15.89 -11.52
N LYS A 15 10.14 -16.94 -10.98
CA LYS A 15 9.46 -17.79 -9.99
C LYS A 15 9.12 -16.98 -8.74
N LEU A 16 8.01 -17.31 -8.10
CA LEU A 16 7.49 -16.63 -6.90
C LEU A 16 8.53 -16.44 -5.78
N ASN A 17 9.42 -17.40 -5.59
CA ASN A 17 10.46 -17.32 -4.57
C ASN A 17 11.59 -16.29 -4.85
N TYR A 18 11.58 -15.66 -6.02
CA TYR A 18 12.48 -14.55 -6.37
C TYR A 18 11.76 -13.20 -6.39
N GLN A 19 10.44 -13.21 -6.24
CA GLN A 19 9.66 -11.98 -6.11
C GLN A 19 9.79 -11.41 -4.70
N PRO A 20 9.63 -10.10 -4.50
CA PRO A 20 9.71 -9.47 -3.18
C PRO A 20 8.60 -9.97 -2.26
N GLU A 21 8.81 -9.80 -0.97
CA GLU A 21 7.86 -10.12 0.09
C GLU A 21 7.41 -8.83 0.79
N ILE A 22 6.14 -8.78 1.17
CA ILE A 22 5.60 -7.69 1.98
C ILE A 22 6.20 -7.78 3.39
N ILE A 23 6.72 -6.64 3.89
CA ILE A 23 7.26 -6.51 5.24
C ILE A 23 6.43 -5.58 6.14
N GLU A 24 5.55 -4.77 5.55
CA GLU A 24 4.53 -4.00 6.23
C GLU A 24 3.32 -3.87 5.30
N PHE A 25 2.13 -4.01 5.85
CA PHE A 25 0.87 -3.77 5.15
C PHE A 25 -0.01 -2.86 6.00
N TYR A 26 -0.56 -1.83 5.39
CA TYR A 26 -1.63 -1.06 5.97
C TYR A 26 -2.76 -0.84 4.97
N GLY A 27 -3.97 -1.13 5.41
CA GLY A 27 -5.18 -0.83 4.68
C GLY A 27 -6.31 -0.41 5.62
N CYS A 28 -7.15 0.49 5.17
CA CYS A 28 -8.32 0.92 5.95
C CYS A 28 -9.56 1.09 5.07
N ILE A 29 -10.72 0.85 5.66
CA ILE A 29 -12.02 1.27 5.12
C ILE A 29 -12.31 2.62 5.74
N ALA A 30 -12.51 3.64 4.90
CA ALA A 30 -12.75 5.00 5.35
C ALA A 30 -13.82 5.69 4.49
N ASP A 31 -14.56 6.60 5.10
CA ASP A 31 -15.48 7.49 4.41
C ASP A 31 -14.70 8.65 3.76
N LEU A 32 -14.78 8.77 2.43
CA LEU A 32 -14.09 9.84 1.70
C LEU A 32 -14.65 11.25 1.95
N LYS A 33 -15.87 11.37 2.50
CA LYS A 33 -16.44 12.69 2.83
C LYS A 33 -15.91 13.23 4.15
N THR A 34 -15.66 12.33 5.12
CA THR A 34 -15.27 12.73 6.47
C THR A 34 -13.81 12.41 6.79
N GLY A 35 -13.22 11.45 6.09
CA GLY A 35 -11.92 10.88 6.42
C GLY A 35 -11.95 9.91 7.61
N GLU A 36 -13.14 9.62 8.16
CA GLU A 36 -13.27 8.69 9.29
C GLU A 36 -12.94 7.26 8.88
N ILE A 37 -12.12 6.59 9.69
CA ILE A 37 -11.74 5.20 9.50
C ILE A 37 -12.69 4.31 10.30
N GLU A 38 -13.37 3.40 9.62
CA GLU A 38 -14.29 2.43 10.22
C GLU A 38 -13.58 1.14 10.62
N ARG A 39 -12.60 0.72 9.81
CA ARG A 39 -11.84 -0.52 10.01
C ARG A 39 -10.45 -0.39 9.42
N GLU A 40 -9.46 -0.98 10.06
CA GLU A 40 -8.09 -1.00 9.56
C GLU A 40 -7.40 -2.36 9.76
N VAL A 41 -6.40 -2.64 8.94
CA VAL A 41 -5.39 -3.67 9.14
C VAL A 41 -4.04 -2.97 9.13
N ASP A 42 -3.31 -3.08 10.22
CA ASP A 42 -2.00 -2.48 10.46
C ASP A 42 -1.06 -3.59 10.91
N ALA A 43 -0.16 -4.03 10.05
CA ALA A 43 0.65 -5.19 10.33
C ALA A 43 2.07 -5.07 9.77
N LEU A 44 3.06 -5.22 10.64
CA LEU A 44 4.38 -5.68 10.23
C LEU A 44 4.28 -7.16 9.83
N VAL A 45 5.01 -7.55 8.81
CA VAL A 45 4.95 -8.91 8.23
C VAL A 45 6.35 -9.49 8.19
N ARG A 46 6.52 -10.68 8.76
CA ARG A 46 7.80 -11.39 8.73
C ARG A 46 7.98 -12.12 7.39
N PRO A 47 8.95 -11.68 6.55
CA PRO A 47 9.27 -12.35 5.30
C PRO A 47 10.04 -13.65 5.57
N ALA A 48 10.12 -14.55 4.58
CA ALA A 48 11.04 -15.68 4.60
C ALA A 48 12.46 -15.27 4.20
N GLY A 49 12.58 -14.24 3.35
CA GLY A 49 13.85 -13.69 2.89
C GLY A 49 14.44 -12.64 3.83
N GLN A 50 15.66 -12.22 3.52
CA GLN A 50 16.35 -11.14 4.23
C GLN A 50 15.82 -9.76 3.82
N ILE A 51 16.07 -8.76 4.66
CA ILE A 51 15.79 -7.36 4.33
C ILE A 51 17.11 -6.69 3.95
N PRO A 52 17.28 -6.25 2.70
CA PRO A 52 18.49 -5.54 2.29
C PRO A 52 18.67 -4.22 3.03
N ASP A 53 19.93 -3.85 3.33
CA ASP A 53 20.27 -2.59 4.03
C ASP A 53 19.63 -1.36 3.38
N LYS A 54 19.52 -1.35 2.04
CA LYS A 54 18.88 -0.27 1.29
C LYS A 54 17.38 -0.11 1.65
N ILE A 55 16.70 -1.20 1.92
CA ILE A 55 15.29 -1.19 2.33
C ILE A 55 15.18 -0.69 3.78
N VAL A 56 16.05 -1.18 4.67
CA VAL A 56 16.13 -0.67 6.04
C VAL A 56 16.38 0.84 6.05
N ALA A 57 17.27 1.34 5.20
CA ALA A 57 17.59 2.76 5.11
C ALA A 57 16.39 3.62 4.64
N VAL A 58 15.48 3.07 3.81
CA VAL A 58 14.31 3.77 3.28
C VAL A 58 13.13 3.67 4.24
N THR A 59 12.78 2.45 4.69
CA THR A 59 11.57 2.18 5.48
C THR A 59 11.78 2.29 7.00
N GLY A 60 13.02 2.17 7.45
CA GLY A 60 13.37 2.03 8.87
C GLY A 60 12.98 0.67 9.47
N ILE A 61 12.43 -0.26 8.68
CA ILE A 61 12.01 -1.58 9.13
C ILE A 61 13.23 -2.49 9.18
N THR A 62 13.55 -3.01 10.37
CA THR A 62 14.68 -3.90 10.60
C THR A 62 14.22 -5.34 10.81
N GLU A 63 15.11 -6.31 10.57
CA GLU A 63 14.81 -7.72 10.87
C GLU A 63 14.40 -7.94 12.33
N LEU A 64 14.98 -7.17 13.26
CA LEU A 64 14.62 -7.26 14.68
C LEU A 64 13.15 -6.90 14.93
N MET A 65 12.62 -5.89 14.23
CA MET A 65 11.21 -5.50 14.34
C MET A 65 10.27 -6.59 13.85
N LEU A 66 10.74 -7.42 12.91
CA LEU A 66 9.92 -8.47 12.28
C LEU A 66 10.03 -9.84 12.96
N THR A 67 10.92 -9.99 13.95
CA THR A 67 11.17 -11.28 14.61
C THR A 67 9.90 -11.93 15.15
N GLU A 68 9.06 -11.15 15.81
CA GLU A 68 7.78 -11.60 16.39
C GLU A 68 6.56 -11.25 15.52
N ALA A 69 6.78 -10.66 14.34
CA ALA A 69 5.70 -10.32 13.44
C ALA A 69 5.07 -11.59 12.83
N PRO A 70 3.77 -11.57 12.53
CA PRO A 70 3.12 -12.65 11.81
C PRO A 70 3.69 -12.80 10.41
N THR A 71 3.64 -13.98 9.84
CA THR A 71 3.87 -14.19 8.41
C THR A 71 2.66 -13.71 7.61
N PHE A 72 2.85 -13.45 6.31
CA PHE A 72 1.71 -13.06 5.45
C PHE A 72 0.60 -14.11 5.48
N ALA A 73 0.92 -15.40 5.49
CA ALA A 73 -0.05 -16.47 5.58
C ALA A 73 -0.97 -16.39 6.82
N GLN A 74 -0.46 -15.87 7.93
CA GLN A 74 -1.24 -15.74 9.17
C GLN A 74 -2.23 -14.57 9.14
N ILE A 75 -1.99 -13.56 8.33
CA ILE A 75 -2.85 -12.37 8.22
C ILE A 75 -3.62 -12.28 6.90
N ALA A 76 -3.36 -13.20 5.96
CA ALA A 76 -3.92 -13.18 4.62
C ALA A 76 -5.46 -13.10 4.61
N ASP A 77 -6.15 -13.87 5.46
CA ASP A 77 -7.61 -13.87 5.50
C ASP A 77 -8.17 -12.51 5.97
N THR A 78 -7.46 -11.82 6.86
CA THR A 78 -7.85 -10.48 7.30
C THR A 78 -7.65 -9.45 6.20
N ILE A 79 -6.56 -9.57 5.41
CA ILE A 79 -6.31 -8.69 4.25
C ILE A 79 -7.34 -8.95 3.15
N ILE A 80 -7.62 -10.22 2.82
CA ILE A 80 -8.64 -10.60 1.84
C ILE A 80 -10.00 -10.01 2.24
N ASP A 81 -10.42 -10.21 3.49
CA ASP A 81 -11.70 -9.71 3.98
C ASP A 81 -11.78 -8.18 3.93
N LEU A 82 -10.70 -7.46 4.26
CA LEU A 82 -10.64 -6.01 4.13
C LEU A 82 -10.83 -5.56 2.68
N ILE A 83 -10.13 -6.19 1.73
CA ILE A 83 -10.18 -5.86 0.31
C ILE A 83 -11.55 -6.19 -0.29
N GLU A 84 -12.08 -7.39 -0.04
CA GLU A 84 -13.35 -7.84 -0.64
C GLU A 84 -14.58 -7.13 -0.07
N THR A 85 -14.49 -6.60 1.15
CA THR A 85 -15.57 -5.83 1.78
C THR A 85 -15.65 -4.40 1.24
N ALA A 86 -14.52 -3.85 0.75
CA ALA A 86 -14.48 -2.50 0.23
C ALA A 86 -15.20 -2.40 -1.14
N PRO A 87 -16.04 -1.39 -1.38
CA PRO A 87 -16.64 -1.16 -2.70
C PRO A 87 -15.63 -0.65 -3.73
N LEU A 88 -14.54 -0.04 -3.25
CA LEU A 88 -13.48 0.56 -4.03
C LEU A 88 -12.17 0.47 -3.24
N VAL A 89 -11.11 0.01 -3.88
CA VAL A 89 -9.75 0.07 -3.33
C VAL A 89 -9.01 1.23 -3.98
N ILE A 90 -8.37 2.07 -3.16
CA ILE A 90 -7.55 3.19 -3.60
C ILE A 90 -6.12 2.98 -3.11
N ALA A 91 -5.16 3.15 -4.01
CA ALA A 91 -3.74 3.17 -3.68
C ALA A 91 -2.98 4.18 -4.57
N HIS A 92 -1.77 4.55 -4.15
CA HIS A 92 -0.91 5.43 -4.93
C HIS A 92 0.10 4.58 -5.71
N ASN A 93 -0.07 4.46 -7.03
CA ASN A 93 0.54 3.45 -7.90
C ASN A 93 -0.05 2.04 -7.67
N ALA A 94 -1.37 1.98 -7.67
CA ALA A 94 -2.20 0.85 -7.22
C ALA A 94 -1.86 -0.51 -7.84
N SER A 95 -1.32 -0.56 -9.06
CA SER A 95 -0.89 -1.80 -9.70
C SER A 95 0.25 -2.49 -8.95
N PHE A 96 1.11 -1.72 -8.28
CA PHE A 96 2.23 -2.26 -7.51
C PHE A 96 1.72 -2.99 -6.26
N ASP A 97 0.87 -2.35 -5.46
CA ASP A 97 0.30 -2.96 -4.26
C ASP A 97 -0.60 -4.16 -4.58
N GLN A 98 -1.38 -4.04 -5.66
CA GLN A 98 -2.20 -5.15 -6.14
C GLN A 98 -1.34 -6.37 -6.47
N GLU A 99 -0.28 -6.17 -7.28
CA GLU A 99 0.62 -7.23 -7.70
C GLU A 99 1.32 -7.89 -6.51
N LEU A 100 1.78 -7.10 -5.53
CA LEU A 100 2.42 -7.63 -4.33
C LEU A 100 1.48 -8.53 -3.51
N VAL A 101 0.24 -8.08 -3.29
CA VAL A 101 -0.76 -8.88 -2.58
C VAL A 101 -1.09 -10.15 -3.37
N ASP A 102 -1.22 -10.07 -4.69
CA ASP A 102 -1.48 -11.24 -5.54
C ASP A 102 -0.32 -12.24 -5.48
N ILE A 103 0.94 -11.78 -5.54
CA ILE A 103 2.14 -12.61 -5.39
C ILE A 103 2.16 -13.34 -4.03
N GLU A 104 1.89 -12.61 -2.94
CA GLU A 104 1.86 -13.20 -1.60
C GLU A 104 0.74 -14.24 -1.45
N LEU A 105 -0.43 -13.95 -1.99
CA LEU A 105 -1.56 -14.88 -1.98
C LEU A 105 -1.27 -16.12 -2.83
N GLU A 106 -0.65 -15.97 -4.01
CA GLU A 106 -0.27 -17.09 -4.86
C GLU A 106 0.73 -18.04 -4.16
N ARG A 107 1.68 -17.49 -3.38
CA ARG A 107 2.63 -18.30 -2.58
C ARG A 107 1.94 -19.25 -1.61
N ILE A 108 0.77 -18.89 -1.11
CA ILE A 108 0.00 -19.68 -0.15
C ILE A 108 -1.23 -20.36 -0.76
N GLY A 109 -1.36 -20.33 -2.10
CA GLY A 109 -2.45 -20.97 -2.83
C GLY A 109 -3.82 -20.31 -2.60
N LYS A 110 -3.84 -19.02 -2.27
CA LYS A 110 -5.06 -18.21 -2.10
C LYS A 110 -5.19 -17.18 -3.23
N THR A 111 -6.37 -16.60 -3.34
CA THR A 111 -6.68 -15.50 -4.27
C THR A 111 -7.60 -14.51 -3.56
N VAL A 112 -7.68 -13.29 -4.07
CA VAL A 112 -8.60 -12.24 -3.63
C VAL A 112 -9.43 -11.76 -4.80
N LYS A 113 -10.70 -11.50 -4.56
CA LYS A 113 -11.58 -10.88 -5.54
C LYS A 113 -11.47 -9.37 -5.41
N TRP A 114 -10.62 -8.76 -6.22
CA TRP A 114 -10.47 -7.31 -6.24
C TRP A 114 -11.77 -6.61 -6.62
N PRO A 115 -12.22 -5.62 -5.85
CA PRO A 115 -13.25 -4.70 -6.29
C PRO A 115 -12.69 -3.74 -7.35
N ARG A 116 -13.41 -2.69 -7.68
CA ARG A 116 -12.86 -1.61 -8.50
C ARG A 116 -11.59 -1.07 -7.84
N LEU A 117 -10.51 -0.97 -8.61
CA LEU A 117 -9.24 -0.39 -8.17
C LEU A 117 -9.07 1.00 -8.77
N LEU A 118 -8.66 1.96 -7.96
CA LEU A 118 -8.39 3.33 -8.36
C LEU A 118 -6.94 3.69 -8.00
N CYS A 119 -6.19 4.13 -9.00
CA CYS A 119 -4.84 4.60 -8.85
C CYS A 119 -4.81 6.14 -8.81
N THR A 120 -4.42 6.73 -7.69
CA THR A 120 -4.37 8.20 -7.59
C THR A 120 -3.31 8.81 -8.49
N VAL A 121 -2.23 8.09 -8.82
CA VAL A 121 -1.26 8.56 -9.83
C VAL A 121 -1.95 8.78 -11.17
N GLU A 122 -2.75 7.82 -11.63
CA GLU A 122 -3.46 7.91 -12.91
C GLU A 122 -4.54 9.00 -12.89
N GLN A 123 -5.27 9.11 -11.78
CA GLN A 123 -6.36 10.08 -11.64
C GLN A 123 -5.83 11.52 -11.59
N THR A 124 -4.60 11.74 -11.15
CA THR A 124 -4.06 13.09 -10.93
C THR A 124 -3.03 13.55 -11.97
N VAL A 125 -2.70 12.72 -12.96
CA VAL A 125 -1.78 13.11 -14.07
C VAL A 125 -2.19 14.43 -14.71
N HIS A 126 -3.49 14.67 -14.90
CA HIS A 126 -3.98 15.89 -15.55
C HIS A 126 -3.73 17.17 -14.73
N LEU A 127 -3.55 17.09 -13.41
CA LEU A 127 -3.32 18.26 -12.56
C LEU A 127 -2.01 18.96 -12.88
N MET A 128 -0.96 18.19 -13.15
CA MET A 128 0.38 18.70 -13.42
C MET A 128 0.96 18.23 -14.76
N GLY A 129 0.24 17.40 -15.51
CA GLY A 129 0.71 16.78 -16.76
C GLY A 129 1.80 15.72 -16.57
N VAL A 130 2.10 15.33 -15.32
CA VAL A 130 3.12 14.33 -14.97
C VAL A 130 2.60 13.39 -13.87
N ARG A 131 3.19 12.21 -13.77
CA ARG A 131 2.94 11.28 -12.66
C ARG A 131 3.60 11.83 -11.39
N LEU A 132 2.79 12.19 -10.41
CA LEU A 132 3.28 12.70 -9.13
C LEU A 132 3.62 11.53 -8.18
N SER A 133 4.65 11.69 -7.35
CA SER A 133 4.79 10.89 -6.14
C SER A 133 3.73 11.30 -5.12
N LEU A 134 3.45 10.45 -4.13
CA LEU A 134 2.48 10.77 -3.07
C LEU A 134 2.85 12.05 -2.33
N SER A 135 4.13 12.24 -2.01
CA SER A 135 4.63 13.46 -1.38
C SER A 135 4.40 14.71 -2.25
N ASN A 136 4.62 14.60 -3.56
CA ASN A 136 4.39 15.72 -4.48
C ASN A 136 2.90 16.00 -4.69
N LEU A 137 2.05 14.97 -4.70
CA LEU A 137 0.60 15.15 -4.73
C LEU A 137 0.13 15.86 -3.45
N HIS A 138 0.60 15.42 -2.28
CA HIS A 138 0.28 16.08 -1.01
C HIS A 138 0.74 17.54 -1.01
N GLN A 139 1.97 17.82 -1.45
CA GLN A 139 2.49 19.18 -1.56
C GLN A 139 1.67 20.05 -2.53
N HIS A 140 1.22 19.48 -3.64
CA HIS A 140 0.36 20.19 -4.60
C HIS A 140 -0.99 20.56 -3.99
N LEU A 141 -1.61 19.64 -3.24
CA LEU A 141 -2.95 19.86 -2.67
C LEU A 141 -2.96 20.74 -1.41
N PHE A 142 -1.88 20.68 -0.61
CA PHE A 142 -1.84 21.31 0.72
C PHE A 142 -0.73 22.35 0.90
N GLY A 143 0.19 22.47 -0.05
CA GLY A 143 1.33 23.41 0.02
C GLY A 143 2.48 22.96 0.93
N GLU A 144 2.41 21.75 1.50
CA GLU A 144 3.39 21.19 2.43
C GLU A 144 3.71 19.73 2.09
N LEU A 145 4.93 19.28 2.41
CA LEU A 145 5.30 17.86 2.32
C LEU A 145 4.71 17.07 3.50
N PRO A 146 4.41 15.77 3.33
CA PRO A 146 3.98 14.93 4.45
C PRO A 146 5.12 14.79 5.48
N ALA A 147 4.74 14.69 6.77
CA ALA A 147 5.70 14.61 7.87
C ALA A 147 6.48 13.28 7.91
N HIS A 148 5.87 12.21 7.44
CA HIS A 148 6.46 10.86 7.42
C HIS A 148 6.19 10.24 6.07
N VAL A 149 7.14 9.45 5.59
CA VAL A 149 7.08 8.70 4.33
C VAL A 149 7.75 7.34 4.49
N HIS A 150 7.44 6.43 3.58
CA HIS A 150 8.00 5.07 3.55
C HIS A 150 7.66 4.22 4.80
N ARG A 151 6.42 4.37 5.26
CA ARG A 151 5.76 3.48 6.21
C ARG A 151 4.31 3.33 5.77
N ALA A 152 3.85 2.12 5.58
CA ALA A 152 2.57 1.81 4.96
C ALA A 152 1.40 2.58 5.61
N LYS A 153 1.36 2.67 6.95
CA LYS A 153 0.35 3.48 7.64
C LYS A 153 0.47 4.97 7.35
N ALA A 154 1.67 5.54 7.42
CA ALA A 154 1.88 6.97 7.21
C ALA A 154 1.54 7.38 5.76
N ASP A 155 1.93 6.55 4.79
CA ASP A 155 1.65 6.79 3.39
C ASP A 155 0.16 6.60 3.07
N THR A 156 -0.51 5.59 3.65
CA THR A 156 -1.97 5.46 3.52
C THR A 156 -2.73 6.62 4.18
N MET A 157 -2.29 7.14 5.33
CA MET A 157 -2.93 8.31 5.95
C MET A 157 -2.74 9.58 5.11
N THR A 158 -1.54 9.75 4.52
CA THR A 158 -1.27 10.81 3.55
C THR A 158 -2.16 10.67 2.32
N LEU A 159 -2.28 9.45 1.79
CA LEU A 159 -3.17 9.13 0.67
C LEU A 159 -4.64 9.42 1.00
N LEU A 160 -5.12 9.00 2.17
CA LEU A 160 -6.50 9.25 2.61
C LEU A 160 -6.79 10.76 2.65
N ARG A 161 -5.88 11.56 3.24
CA ARG A 161 -6.00 13.03 3.25
C ARG A 161 -6.09 13.59 1.82
N CYS A 162 -5.25 13.10 0.90
CA CYS A 162 -5.32 13.49 -0.50
C CYS A 162 -6.65 13.08 -1.15
N CYS A 163 -7.13 11.86 -0.89
CA CYS A 163 -8.38 11.37 -1.46
C CYS A 163 -9.60 12.16 -0.99
N VAL A 164 -9.68 12.52 0.30
CA VAL A 164 -10.73 13.39 0.83
C VAL A 164 -10.75 14.72 0.08
N ARG A 165 -9.59 15.36 -0.06
CA ARG A 165 -9.48 16.63 -0.79
C ARG A 165 -9.85 16.48 -2.26
N LEU A 166 -9.36 15.45 -2.94
CA LEU A 166 -9.69 15.20 -4.35
C LEU A 166 -11.19 14.90 -4.55
N HIS A 167 -11.83 14.26 -3.57
CA HIS A 167 -13.27 14.03 -3.57
C HIS A 167 -14.05 15.34 -3.39
N GLU A 168 -13.62 16.24 -2.48
CA GLU A 168 -14.20 17.57 -2.32
C GLU A 168 -14.07 18.42 -3.60
N ASP A 169 -12.94 18.29 -4.30
CA ASP A 169 -12.67 19.01 -5.55
C ASP A 169 -13.35 18.35 -6.79
N GLY A 170 -14.08 17.22 -6.61
CA GLY A 170 -14.79 16.51 -7.68
C GLY A 170 -13.90 15.75 -8.67
N VAL A 171 -12.68 15.42 -8.25
CA VAL A 171 -11.71 14.64 -9.05
C VAL A 171 -11.89 13.13 -8.84
N LEU A 172 -12.34 12.71 -7.63
CA LEU A 172 -12.65 11.33 -7.24
C LEU A 172 -14.12 11.14 -6.96
#